data_0f22a40be5995665a7a7c9ead1c683e5
#
_entry.id   0f22a40be5995665a7a7c9ead1c683e5
#
_cell.length_a   1.000
_cell.length_b   1.000
_cell.length_c   1.000
_cell.angle_alpha   90.00
_cell.angle_beta   90.00
_cell.angle_gamma   90.00
#
_symmetry.space_group_name_H-M   'P 1'
#
loop_
_entity.id
_entity.type
_entity.pdbx_description
1 polymer ?
#
loop_
_entity_poly.entity_id
_entity_poly.type
_entity_poly.pdbx_seq_one_letter_code
_entity_poly.pdbx_strand_id
1 'polypeptide(L)'
;MRLMLSSHPGFSLLGSRANSRLAARRPPRGIVYPLLLASILVIGVATAGVAELWTTQIKREKEEELLFRLSEIRRGIIRFRADKNRLPKELKDLLEDRTQLQTRRYLRRLYIDPMTGKADWDLKLLADRTGTVSGIEDVHSKSKDKPLKTLPGVKADSYKDW
;
A
#
# COMPACT_ATOMS: atom_id res chain seq x y z
N MET A 1 -99.27 -16.60 -55.09
CA MET A 1 -99.82 -17.21 -53.84
C MET A 1 -98.78 -17.12 -52.75
N ARG A 2 -99.05 -16.20 -51.80
CA ARG A 2 -98.69 -16.25 -50.40
C ARG A 2 -97.38 -16.97 -50.02
N LEU A 3 -96.55 -16.57 -49.16
CA LEU A 3 -96.55 -15.75 -47.92
C LEU A 3 -95.18 -15.76 -47.30
N MET A 4 -94.87 -14.73 -46.56
CA MET A 4 -94.28 -14.52 -45.25
C MET A 4 -92.75 -14.58 -45.12
N LEU A 5 -92.18 -13.46 -44.84
CA LEU A 5 -91.74 -12.95 -43.51
C LEU A 5 -90.95 -13.92 -42.70
N SER A 6 -89.68 -13.58 -42.49
CA SER A 6 -89.14 -13.66 -41.16
C SER A 6 -87.88 -12.74 -41.04
N SER A 7 -88.03 -11.72 -40.23
CA SER A 7 -87.05 -10.82 -39.76
C SER A 7 -86.21 -11.53 -38.68
N HIS A 8 -84.87 -11.37 -38.77
CA HIS A 8 -84.00 -11.67 -37.64
C HIS A 8 -83.18 -10.42 -37.25
N PRO A 9 -83.20 -10.12 -35.98
CA PRO A 9 -82.50 -8.95 -35.46
C PRO A 9 -81.00 -9.18 -35.37
N GLY A 10 -80.33 -8.08 -35.61
CA GLY A 10 -78.87 -8.01 -35.53
C GLY A 10 -78.27 -8.32 -34.12
N PHE A 11 -77.20 -9.08 -34.13
CA PHE A 11 -76.37 -9.27 -32.97
C PHE A 11 -75.11 -8.39 -33.10
N SER A 12 -75.19 -7.26 -32.46
CA SER A 12 -74.11 -6.28 -32.35
C SER A 12 -73.15 -6.75 -31.27
N LEU A 13 -72.06 -7.35 -31.68
CA LEU A 13 -70.94 -7.60 -30.78
C LEU A 13 -70.11 -6.31 -30.57
N LEU A 14 -70.41 -5.55 -29.57
CA LEU A 14 -69.56 -4.51 -29.01
C LEU A 14 -68.35 -5.16 -28.38
N GLY A 15 -67.29 -5.32 -29.18
CA GLY A 15 -65.96 -5.61 -28.65
C GLY A 15 -65.43 -4.43 -27.85
N SER A 16 -65.65 -4.47 -26.55
CA SER A 16 -65.00 -3.55 -25.60
C SER A 16 -63.51 -3.81 -25.62
N ARG A 17 -62.77 -3.04 -26.42
CA ARG A 17 -61.32 -2.94 -26.29
C ARG A 17 -61.01 -2.21 -24.98
N ALA A 18 -60.81 -3.00 -23.94
CA ALA A 18 -60.18 -2.53 -22.71
C ALA A 18 -58.77 -2.03 -23.05
N ASN A 19 -58.67 -0.75 -23.35
CA ASN A 19 -57.40 -0.03 -23.41
C ASN A 19 -56.81 0.04 -21.99
N SER A 20 -56.14 -1.03 -21.57
CA SER A 20 -55.26 -0.97 -20.41
C SER A 20 -54.06 -0.08 -20.75
N ARG A 21 -54.28 1.22 -20.69
CA ARG A 21 -53.20 2.20 -20.64
C ARG A 21 -52.43 1.89 -19.36
N LEU A 22 -51.34 1.16 -19.53
CA LEU A 22 -50.28 1.11 -18.52
C LEU A 22 -49.86 2.57 -18.27
N ALA A 23 -50.46 3.15 -17.25
CA ALA A 23 -50.06 4.46 -16.77
C ALA A 23 -48.60 4.33 -16.35
N ALA A 24 -47.68 4.71 -17.21
CA ALA A 24 -46.29 4.86 -16.87
C ALA A 24 -46.23 5.83 -15.67
N ARG A 25 -46.06 5.29 -14.47
CA ARG A 25 -45.84 6.06 -13.26
C ARG A 25 -44.64 6.93 -13.51
N ARG A 26 -44.84 8.20 -13.82
CA ARG A 26 -43.79 9.19 -13.86
C ARG A 26 -43.15 9.20 -12.47
N PRO A 27 -41.85 8.93 -12.35
CA PRO A 27 -41.19 9.00 -11.03
C PRO A 27 -41.40 10.41 -10.50
N PRO A 28 -41.74 10.57 -9.20
CA PRO A 28 -41.94 11.88 -8.60
C PRO A 28 -40.63 12.68 -8.76
N ARG A 29 -40.71 13.78 -9.47
CA ARG A 29 -39.57 14.64 -9.85
C ARG A 29 -38.75 15.18 -8.66
N GLY A 30 -39.22 15.00 -7.40
CA GLY A 30 -38.55 15.50 -6.22
C GLY A 30 -37.61 14.51 -5.51
N ILE A 31 -37.59 13.22 -5.87
CA ILE A 31 -36.79 12.19 -5.15
C ILE A 31 -35.37 12.04 -5.71
N VAL A 32 -35.12 12.49 -6.92
CA VAL A 32 -33.81 12.33 -7.59
C VAL A 32 -32.70 13.09 -6.85
N TYR A 33 -33.00 14.30 -6.40
CA TYR A 33 -32.02 15.16 -5.71
C TYR A 33 -31.58 14.58 -4.34
N PRO A 34 -32.48 14.21 -3.44
CA PRO A 34 -32.07 13.58 -2.17
C PRO A 34 -31.39 12.22 -2.37
N LEU A 35 -31.79 11.45 -3.39
CA LEU A 35 -31.11 10.19 -3.72
C LEU A 35 -29.67 10.44 -4.19
N LEU A 36 -29.45 11.47 -4.98
CA LEU A 36 -28.12 11.85 -5.44
C LEU A 36 -27.24 12.31 -4.25
N LEU A 37 -27.78 13.11 -3.35
CA LEU A 37 -27.06 13.51 -2.13
C LEU A 37 -26.74 12.30 -1.24
N ALA A 38 -27.69 11.39 -1.07
CA ALA A 38 -27.48 10.16 -0.30
C ALA A 38 -26.39 9.27 -0.94
N SER A 39 -26.37 9.16 -2.28
CA SER A 39 -25.33 8.38 -2.97
C SER A 39 -23.93 8.98 -2.77
N ILE A 40 -23.80 10.31 -2.85
CA ILE A 40 -22.52 10.99 -2.62
C ILE A 40 -22.04 10.76 -1.17
N LEU A 41 -22.96 10.85 -0.20
CA LEU A 41 -22.65 10.59 1.19
C LEU A 41 -22.15 9.15 1.42
N VAL A 42 -22.82 8.16 0.84
CA VAL A 42 -22.43 6.74 0.95
C VAL A 42 -21.05 6.52 0.33
N ILE A 43 -20.81 7.08 -0.86
CA ILE A 43 -19.50 6.98 -1.53
C ILE A 43 -18.42 7.66 -0.69
N GLY A 44 -18.70 8.83 -0.10
CA GLY A 44 -17.77 9.55 0.76
C GLY A 44 -17.36 8.74 2.00
N VAL A 45 -18.33 8.11 2.68
CA VAL A 45 -18.05 7.26 3.84
C VAL A 45 -17.29 5.99 3.45
N ALA A 46 -17.66 5.37 2.33
CA ALA A 46 -16.99 4.16 1.83
C ALA A 46 -15.52 4.43 1.47
N THR A 47 -15.22 5.57 0.85
CA THR A 47 -13.83 5.94 0.48
C THR A 47 -12.96 6.25 1.69
N ALA A 48 -13.51 6.80 2.77
CA ALA A 48 -12.75 7.08 3.99
C ALA A 48 -12.18 5.79 4.63
N GLY A 49 -12.95 4.71 4.67
CA GLY A 49 -12.49 3.41 5.21
C GLY A 49 -11.38 2.75 4.38
N VAL A 50 -11.35 2.96 3.07
CA VAL A 50 -10.32 2.42 2.18
C VAL A 50 -8.96 3.08 2.43
N ALA A 51 -8.93 4.38 2.72
CA ALA A 51 -7.69 5.13 2.92
C ALA A 51 -6.83 4.57 4.09
N GLU A 52 -7.46 4.13 5.17
CA GLU A 52 -6.75 3.54 6.32
C GLU A 52 -6.09 2.19 5.98
N LEU A 53 -6.74 1.37 5.17
CA LEU A 53 -6.18 0.10 4.71
C LEU A 53 -4.93 0.32 3.85
N TRP A 54 -4.95 1.30 2.95
CA TRP A 54 -3.82 1.64 2.10
C TRP A 54 -2.61 2.13 2.88
N THR A 55 -2.80 2.98 3.89
CA THR A 55 -1.70 3.47 4.72
C THR A 55 -1.01 2.34 5.48
N THR A 56 -1.77 1.39 5.98
CA THR A 56 -1.25 0.20 6.68
C THR A 56 -0.47 -0.71 5.74
N GLN A 57 -0.95 -0.92 4.51
CA GLN A 57 -0.24 -1.72 3.51
C GLN A 57 1.09 -1.09 3.11
N ILE A 58 1.08 0.21 2.77
CA ILE A 58 2.30 0.95 2.44
C ILE A 58 3.32 0.88 3.58
N LYS A 59 2.87 0.96 4.83
CA LYS A 59 3.76 0.86 5.99
C LYS A 59 4.38 -0.53 6.10
N ARG A 60 3.63 -1.60 5.87
CA ARG A 60 4.14 -2.99 5.85
C ARG A 60 5.17 -3.21 4.75
N GLU A 61 4.92 -2.72 3.56
CA GLU A 61 5.86 -2.81 2.43
C GLU A 61 7.17 -2.09 2.75
N LYS A 62 7.10 -0.90 3.34
CA LYS A 62 8.28 -0.15 3.80
C LYS A 62 9.06 -0.90 4.89
N GLU A 63 8.39 -1.57 5.82
CA GLU A 63 9.02 -2.41 6.84
C GLU A 63 9.79 -3.58 6.23
N GLU A 64 9.18 -4.28 5.27
CA GLU A 64 9.84 -5.39 4.58
C GLU A 64 11.05 -4.92 3.77
N GLU A 65 10.90 -3.79 3.10
CA GLU A 65 12.00 -3.17 2.38
C GLU A 65 13.12 -2.68 3.31
N LEU A 66 12.79 -2.14 4.48
CA LEU A 66 13.75 -1.75 5.50
C LEU A 66 14.58 -2.95 5.96
N LEU A 67 13.93 -4.05 6.33
CA LEU A 67 14.61 -5.27 6.76
C LEU A 67 15.52 -5.84 5.67
N PHE A 68 15.05 -5.85 4.42
CA PHE A 68 15.87 -6.27 3.29
C PHE A 68 17.12 -5.39 3.16
N ARG A 69 16.97 -4.06 3.16
CA ARG A 69 18.08 -3.11 3.01
C ARG A 69 19.07 -3.20 4.16
N LEU A 70 18.59 -3.30 5.40
CA LEU A 70 19.44 -3.52 6.58
C LEU A 70 20.23 -4.81 6.44
N SER A 71 19.58 -5.92 6.02
CA SER A 71 20.25 -7.21 5.86
C SER A 71 21.34 -7.15 4.79
N GLU A 72 21.11 -6.44 3.68
CA GLU A 72 22.11 -6.29 2.62
C GLU A 72 23.33 -5.47 3.08
N ILE A 73 23.09 -4.37 3.81
CA ILE A 73 24.20 -3.57 4.35
C ILE A 73 24.99 -4.39 5.40
N ARG A 74 24.32 -5.07 6.32
CA ARG A 74 24.95 -5.94 7.31
C ARG A 74 25.77 -7.06 6.68
N ARG A 75 25.25 -7.70 5.64
CA ARG A 75 26.00 -8.68 4.85
C ARG A 75 27.22 -8.07 4.19
N GLY A 76 27.11 -6.85 3.68
CA GLY A 76 28.24 -6.10 3.11
C GLY A 76 29.33 -5.87 4.15
N ILE A 77 28.98 -5.42 5.36
CA ILE A 77 29.92 -5.20 6.47
C ILE A 77 30.62 -6.52 6.86
N ILE A 78 29.86 -7.61 7.01
CA ILE A 78 30.42 -8.93 7.37
C ILE A 78 31.42 -9.41 6.32
N ARG A 79 31.08 -9.31 5.01
CA ARG A 79 31.97 -9.69 3.91
C ARG A 79 33.23 -8.82 3.88
N PHE A 80 33.08 -7.51 4.06
CA PHE A 80 34.21 -6.60 4.13
C PHE A 80 35.16 -6.96 5.30
N ARG A 81 34.58 -7.23 6.48
CA ARG A 81 35.37 -7.65 7.66
C ARG A 81 36.09 -8.97 7.43
N ALA A 82 35.43 -9.94 6.79
CA ALA A 82 36.03 -11.25 6.47
C ALA A 82 37.23 -11.10 5.52
N ASP A 83 37.13 -10.24 4.50
CA ASP A 83 38.17 -10.03 3.51
C ASP A 83 39.33 -9.16 3.99
N LYS A 84 39.02 -8.15 4.80
CA LYS A 84 39.99 -7.13 5.21
C LYS A 84 40.48 -7.26 6.65
N ASN A 85 39.85 -8.10 7.44
CA ASN A 85 40.10 -8.25 8.89
C ASN A 85 39.97 -6.92 9.66
N ARG A 86 39.18 -5.97 9.12
CA ARG A 86 38.86 -4.67 9.71
C ARG A 86 37.43 -4.24 9.37
N LEU A 87 36.89 -3.30 10.15
CA LEU A 87 35.57 -2.72 9.85
C LEU A 87 35.69 -1.57 8.83
N PRO A 88 34.64 -1.32 8.04
CA PRO A 88 34.59 -0.17 7.15
C PRO A 88 34.48 1.12 7.97
N LYS A 89 35.16 2.18 7.54
CA LYS A 89 35.07 3.49 8.19
C LYS A 89 33.83 4.25 7.75
N GLU A 90 33.49 4.10 6.47
CA GLU A 90 32.30 4.70 5.87
C GLU A 90 31.51 3.64 5.09
N LEU A 91 30.18 3.88 4.91
CA LEU A 91 29.36 3.01 4.06
C LEU A 91 29.80 3.02 2.58
N LYS A 92 30.50 4.08 2.17
CA LYS A 92 31.08 4.18 0.82
C LYS A 92 32.17 3.16 0.56
N ASP A 93 32.91 2.76 1.60
CA ASP A 93 33.96 1.74 1.51
C ASP A 93 33.40 0.39 1.04
N LEU A 94 32.10 0.15 1.29
CA LEU A 94 31.42 -1.06 0.85
C LEU A 94 31.04 -1.02 -0.65
N LEU A 95 30.92 0.16 -1.26
CA LEU A 95 30.57 0.30 -2.66
C LEU A 95 31.75 -0.01 -3.56
N GLU A 96 32.93 0.49 -3.20
CA GLU A 96 34.12 0.40 -4.03
C GLU A 96 35.36 0.40 -3.15
N ASP A 97 35.94 -0.78 -3.02
CA ASP A 97 37.23 -0.91 -2.36
C ASP A 97 38.36 -0.84 -3.41
N ARG A 98 39.06 0.29 -3.44
CA ARG A 98 40.23 0.55 -4.33
C ARG A 98 41.56 0.19 -3.68
N THR A 99 41.57 -0.41 -2.52
CA THR A 99 42.82 -0.71 -1.81
C THR A 99 43.55 -1.92 -2.35
N GLN A 100 42.93 -2.69 -3.26
CA GLN A 100 43.52 -3.84 -3.93
C GLN A 100 43.61 -3.62 -5.45
N LEU A 101 44.49 -4.38 -6.10
CA LEU A 101 44.64 -4.43 -7.56
C LEU A 101 43.33 -4.75 -8.33
N GLN A 102 42.42 -5.49 -7.67
CA GLN A 102 41.08 -5.74 -8.18
C GLN A 102 40.06 -5.02 -7.27
N THR A 103 39.30 -4.11 -7.88
CA THR A 103 38.20 -3.42 -7.19
C THR A 103 37.14 -4.43 -6.77
N ARG A 104 36.92 -4.59 -5.46
CA ARG A 104 35.84 -5.42 -4.94
C ARG A 104 34.66 -4.56 -4.50
N ARG A 105 33.47 -5.04 -4.76
CA ARG A 105 32.21 -4.42 -4.34
C ARG A 105 31.49 -5.33 -3.37
N TYR A 106 31.24 -4.84 -2.15
CA TYR A 106 30.51 -5.55 -1.12
C TYR A 106 29.05 -5.15 -1.09
N LEU A 107 28.75 -3.95 -1.63
CA LEU A 107 27.40 -3.39 -1.76
C LEU A 107 27.18 -2.93 -3.20
N ARG A 108 26.00 -3.18 -3.77
CA ARG A 108 25.69 -2.76 -5.15
C ARG A 108 25.47 -1.26 -5.28
N ARG A 109 24.83 -0.66 -4.25
CA ARG A 109 24.50 0.77 -4.19
C ARG A 109 24.32 1.18 -2.74
N LEU A 110 24.40 2.47 -2.45
CA LEU A 110 23.93 2.99 -1.18
C LEU A 110 22.39 2.93 -1.17
N TYR A 111 21.87 2.21 -0.21
CA TYR A 111 20.43 2.11 -0.03
C TYR A 111 19.89 3.34 0.70
N ILE A 112 18.71 3.78 0.29
CA ILE A 112 17.96 4.84 0.96
C ILE A 112 17.12 4.19 2.05
N ASP A 113 17.01 4.80 3.22
CA ASP A 113 16.10 4.34 4.27
C ASP A 113 14.64 4.58 3.82
N PRO A 114 13.80 3.52 3.70
CA PRO A 114 12.42 3.65 3.23
C PRO A 114 11.53 4.38 4.23
N MET A 115 11.93 4.47 5.51
CA MET A 115 11.17 5.16 6.54
C MET A 115 11.42 6.67 6.54
N THR A 116 12.67 7.08 6.38
CA THR A 116 13.05 8.50 6.37
C THR A 116 13.09 9.09 4.95
N GLY A 117 13.15 8.25 3.91
CA GLY A 117 13.34 8.68 2.51
C GLY A 117 14.72 9.24 2.20
N LYS A 118 15.69 9.10 3.11
CA LYS A 118 17.05 9.62 2.97
C LYS A 118 18.08 8.50 3.02
N ALA A 119 19.25 8.70 2.41
CA ALA A 119 20.38 7.79 2.52
C ALA A 119 21.20 8.08 3.80
N ASP A 120 20.51 8.33 4.88
CA ASP A 120 21.07 8.71 6.17
C ASP A 120 20.71 7.66 7.23
N TRP A 121 21.67 6.79 7.50
CA TRP A 121 21.53 5.68 8.45
C TRP A 121 22.12 6.07 9.79
N ASP A 122 21.59 5.50 10.87
CA ASP A 122 22.22 5.54 12.19
C ASP A 122 23.29 4.44 12.24
N LEU A 123 24.55 4.85 12.40
CA LEU A 123 25.71 3.96 12.34
C LEU A 123 26.17 3.61 13.75
N LYS A 124 26.13 2.35 14.08
CA LYS A 124 26.72 1.84 15.32
C LYS A 124 28.22 1.64 15.10
N LEU A 125 29.01 2.47 15.74
CA LEU A 125 30.46 2.44 15.67
C LEU A 125 31.03 1.56 16.77
N LEU A 126 32.00 0.72 16.40
CA LEU A 126 32.79 -0.04 17.36
C LEU A 126 34.02 0.80 17.76
N ALA A 127 34.14 1.09 19.04
CA ALA A 127 35.36 1.70 19.59
C ALA A 127 36.28 0.61 20.13
N ASP A 128 37.58 0.76 19.87
CA ASP A 128 38.61 -0.11 20.44
C ASP A 128 38.80 0.23 21.94
N ARG A 129 39.53 -0.62 22.66
CA ARG A 129 39.88 -0.44 24.08
C ARG A 129 40.55 0.89 24.37
N THR A 130 41.18 1.52 23.40
CA THR A 130 41.82 2.82 23.46
C THR A 130 40.87 3.99 23.25
N GLY A 131 39.55 3.73 23.01
CA GLY A 131 38.56 4.76 22.68
C GLY A 131 38.59 5.23 21.21
N THR A 132 39.48 4.67 20.39
CA THR A 132 39.57 5.01 18.98
C THR A 132 38.48 4.27 18.20
N VAL A 133 37.73 4.99 17.34
CA VAL A 133 36.68 4.39 16.50
C VAL A 133 37.32 3.44 15.49
N SER A 134 37.05 2.16 15.64
CA SER A 134 37.56 1.10 14.75
C SER A 134 36.81 1.03 13.42
N GLY A 135 35.53 1.35 13.41
CA GLY A 135 34.69 1.36 12.21
C GLY A 135 33.20 1.07 12.49
N ILE A 136 32.44 0.88 11.42
CA ILE A 136 31.01 0.63 11.48
C ILE A 136 30.76 -0.85 11.79
N GLU A 137 30.12 -1.13 12.92
CA GLU A 137 29.72 -2.47 13.36
C GLU A 137 28.35 -2.85 12.82
N ASP A 138 27.38 -1.95 12.95
CA ASP A 138 26.00 -2.19 12.57
C ASP A 138 25.33 -0.90 12.08
N VAL A 139 24.14 -1.08 11.47
CA VAL A 139 23.37 0.00 10.85
C VAL A 139 21.92 -0.12 11.28
N HIS A 140 21.31 1.02 11.66
CA HIS A 140 19.92 1.13 12.06
C HIS A 140 19.21 2.26 11.29
N SER A 141 17.86 2.24 11.27
CA SER A 141 17.10 3.37 10.76
C SER A 141 17.14 4.54 11.74
N LYS A 142 17.10 5.75 11.22
CA LYS A 142 16.92 6.96 12.06
C LYS A 142 15.47 7.27 12.40
N SER A 143 14.50 6.52 11.87
CA SER A 143 13.09 6.74 12.15
C SER A 143 12.74 6.35 13.59
N LYS A 144 12.05 7.26 14.27
CA LYS A 144 11.51 7.06 15.61
C LYS A 144 10.08 6.52 15.62
N ASP A 145 9.52 6.23 14.43
CA ASP A 145 8.16 5.73 14.32
C ASP A 145 8.05 4.32 14.90
N LYS A 146 6.87 4.02 15.41
CA LYS A 146 6.57 2.71 15.97
C LYS A 146 6.34 1.66 14.88
N PRO A 147 7.03 0.51 14.94
CA PRO A 147 6.85 -0.56 13.96
C PRO A 147 5.49 -1.24 14.10
N LEU A 148 4.96 -1.76 12.98
CA LEU A 148 3.77 -2.62 12.97
C LEU A 148 4.13 -4.07 13.33
N LYS A 149 5.30 -4.55 12.86
CA LYS A 149 5.82 -5.88 13.19
C LYS A 149 6.67 -5.84 14.45
N THR A 150 6.43 -6.78 15.34
CA THR A 150 7.34 -7.05 16.46
C THR A 150 8.32 -8.12 16.03
N LEU A 151 9.60 -7.84 16.00
CA LEU A 151 10.64 -8.82 15.70
C LEU A 151 10.85 -9.73 16.91
N PRO A 152 10.94 -11.07 16.73
CA PRO A 152 11.21 -11.98 17.83
C PRO A 152 12.55 -11.67 18.48
N GLY A 153 12.57 -11.46 19.80
CA GLY A 153 13.78 -11.18 20.58
C GLY A 153 14.24 -9.73 20.61
N VAL A 154 13.58 -8.82 19.87
CA VAL A 154 13.88 -7.39 19.90
C VAL A 154 12.69 -6.66 20.51
N LYS A 155 12.90 -6.02 21.67
CA LYS A 155 11.95 -5.04 22.22
C LYS A 155 12.14 -3.73 21.45
N ALA A 156 11.54 -3.64 20.27
CA ALA A 156 11.67 -2.48 19.43
C ALA A 156 10.49 -1.55 19.66
N ASP A 157 10.73 -0.44 20.34
CA ASP A 157 9.74 0.64 20.46
C ASP A 157 9.78 1.57 19.25
N SER A 158 10.85 1.52 18.46
CA SER A 158 11.04 2.30 17.25
C SER A 158 11.84 1.54 16.18
N TYR A 159 11.81 2.02 14.92
CA TYR A 159 12.66 1.45 13.86
C TYR A 159 14.16 1.66 14.11
N LYS A 160 14.50 2.55 15.04
CA LYS A 160 15.88 2.75 15.47
C LYS A 160 16.44 1.51 16.19
N ASP A 161 15.59 0.67 16.72
CA ASP A 161 15.99 -0.52 17.49
C ASP A 161 16.12 -1.78 16.60
N TRP A 162 15.83 -1.66 15.29
CA TRP A 162 15.86 -2.77 14.30
C TRP A 162 17.27 -3.05 13.68
#